data_77e520a26f7665ed1487beb36e98299e
#
_entry.id   77e520a26f7665ed1487beb36e98299e
#
_cell.length_a   1.000
_cell.length_b   1.000
_cell.length_c   1.000
_cell.angle_alpha   90.00
_cell.angle_beta   90.00
_cell.angle_gamma   90.00
#
_symmetry.space_group_name_H-M   'P 1'
#
loop_
_entity.id
_entity.type
_entity.pdbx_description
1 polymer ?
#
loop_
_entity_poly.entity_id
_entity_poly.type
_entity_poly.pdbx_seq_one_letter_code
_entity_poly.pdbx_strand_id
1 'polypeptide(L)'
;YWSDHCRHTTFGTVLDDVKIDDAVVQQAFDRYMEMRHELGRDAKPVCLMDMGTIGAKYLKKTGVMTDVDESEEINACTVKVKVDVDGEEQDWLFLFKNETHNHPTEIEPFGGAATCVGGAIRDPLSGRSYVYQALRVTGAGDPTVPVSETLEGKLPQRKLVTTAAAGYSSYGNQIGLATGQVNELYHPGYVAKRMEVGAVVGATPANHVRRECPAPTDKIILLGGRTGRDGIGGATGSSKTQNTESIETSGAEVQKGNAPVERKLQRLFRRGDACRLIKRCNDFGAGGVSVAVGELADGLYVDLDTVTKKYDGLDGTELAISESQERMACAVADGDVEEFMGCLLYTSDAADEARSV
;
A
#
# COMPACT_ATOMS: atom_id res chain seq x y z
N TYR A 1 -15.37 11.03 11.88
CA TYR A 1 -14.06 10.49 12.28
C TYR A 1 -13.77 9.15 11.61
N TRP A 2 -14.78 8.46 11.13
CA TRP A 2 -14.60 7.22 10.37
C TRP A 2 -14.09 7.45 8.92
N SER A 3 -13.89 8.67 8.49
CA SER A 3 -13.13 8.98 7.27
C SER A 3 -11.80 9.67 7.55
N ASP A 4 -11.36 9.65 8.80
CA ASP A 4 -10.17 10.35 9.27
C ASP A 4 -8.86 9.85 8.67
N HIS A 5 -8.79 8.59 8.25
CA HIS A 5 -7.61 8.06 7.60
C HIS A 5 -7.18 8.86 6.36
N CYS A 6 -8.13 9.56 5.71
CA CYS A 6 -7.84 10.43 4.57
C CYS A 6 -7.61 11.89 4.98
N ARG A 7 -8.24 12.35 6.08
CA ARG A 7 -8.22 13.76 6.51
C ARG A 7 -7.45 13.99 7.80
N HIS A 8 -7.21 12.94 8.58
CA HIS A 8 -6.59 12.98 9.90
C HIS A 8 -7.25 13.99 10.86
N THR A 9 -8.55 14.23 10.73
CA THR A 9 -9.27 15.25 11.48
C THR A 9 -9.26 14.97 12.98
N THR A 10 -9.57 13.74 13.41
CA THR A 10 -9.54 13.36 14.82
C THR A 10 -8.11 13.32 15.35
N PHE A 11 -7.21 12.63 14.63
CA PHE A 11 -5.82 12.50 15.06
C PHE A 11 -5.02 13.79 14.93
N GLY A 12 -5.41 14.67 14.02
CA GLY A 12 -4.82 16.00 13.82
C GLY A 12 -5.44 17.11 14.67
N THR A 13 -6.53 16.82 15.41
CA THR A 13 -7.17 17.81 16.29
C THR A 13 -6.15 18.35 17.29
N VAL A 14 -6.02 19.68 17.33
CA VAL A 14 -5.14 20.37 18.29
C VAL A 14 -5.76 20.34 19.66
N LEU A 15 -4.98 19.94 20.64
CA LEU A 15 -5.36 19.88 22.05
C LEU A 15 -4.77 21.08 22.79
N ASP A 16 -5.60 22.09 23.05
CA ASP A 16 -5.16 23.35 23.65
C ASP A 16 -5.17 23.33 25.17
N ASP A 17 -6.08 22.55 25.78
CA ASP A 17 -6.24 22.45 27.25
C ASP A 17 -6.40 20.97 27.63
N VAL A 18 -5.30 20.34 28.01
CA VAL A 18 -5.27 18.93 28.41
C VAL A 18 -5.39 18.82 29.93
N LYS A 19 -6.47 18.19 30.41
CA LYS A 19 -6.70 17.87 31.80
C LYS A 19 -6.79 16.37 31.97
N ILE A 20 -6.00 15.82 32.87
CA ILE A 20 -5.90 14.38 33.12
C ILE A 20 -6.14 14.14 34.62
N ASP A 21 -7.10 13.29 34.95
CA ASP A 21 -7.47 12.91 36.30
C ASP A 21 -6.90 11.56 36.75
N ASP A 22 -6.23 10.85 35.83
CA ASP A 22 -5.54 9.59 36.13
C ASP A 22 -4.01 9.81 36.20
N ALA A 23 -3.41 9.39 37.32
CA ALA A 23 -1.99 9.62 37.59
C ALA A 23 -1.06 8.90 36.63
N VAL A 24 -1.42 7.69 36.14
CA VAL A 24 -0.59 6.94 35.18
C VAL A 24 -0.63 7.60 33.79
N VAL A 25 -1.82 8.04 33.37
CA VAL A 25 -1.98 8.77 32.11
C VAL A 25 -1.29 10.12 32.19
N GLN A 26 -1.34 10.83 33.30
CA GLN A 26 -0.60 12.09 33.50
C GLN A 26 0.89 11.87 33.39
N GLN A 27 1.46 10.85 34.01
CA GLN A 27 2.89 10.53 33.86
C GLN A 27 3.28 10.22 32.43
N ALA A 28 2.44 9.51 31.68
CA ALA A 28 2.68 9.24 30.27
C ALA A 28 2.65 10.51 29.42
N PHE A 29 1.72 11.43 29.74
CA PHE A 29 1.63 12.72 29.06
C PHE A 29 2.83 13.62 29.38
N ASP A 30 3.27 13.66 30.64
CA ASP A 30 4.48 14.40 31.02
C ASP A 30 5.70 13.88 30.26
N ARG A 31 5.85 12.56 30.16
CA ARG A 31 6.93 11.94 29.38
C ARG A 31 6.82 12.26 27.89
N TYR A 32 5.62 12.32 27.35
CA TYR A 32 5.39 12.77 25.97
C TYR A 32 5.88 14.22 25.78
N MET A 33 5.58 15.12 26.69
CA MET A 33 6.00 16.53 26.63
C MET A 33 7.54 16.67 26.71
N GLU A 34 8.19 15.89 27.57
CA GLU A 34 9.66 15.80 27.65
C GLU A 34 10.26 15.37 26.30
N MET A 35 9.74 14.28 25.72
CA MET A 35 10.22 13.80 24.40
C MET A 35 10.03 14.86 23.31
N ARG A 36 8.92 15.62 23.34
CA ARG A 36 8.71 16.75 22.40
C ARG A 36 9.83 17.78 22.53
N HIS A 37 10.12 18.17 23.78
CA HIS A 37 11.18 19.15 24.07
C HIS A 37 12.54 18.65 23.58
N GLU A 38 12.92 17.42 23.93
CA GLU A 38 14.17 16.80 23.50
C GLU A 38 14.28 16.68 21.97
N LEU A 39 13.15 16.53 21.28
CA LEU A 39 13.09 16.46 19.81
C LEU A 39 13.03 17.86 19.13
N GLY A 40 12.99 18.96 19.90
CA GLY A 40 12.84 20.32 19.39
C GLY A 40 11.47 20.57 18.71
N ARG A 41 10.43 19.93 19.24
CA ARG A 41 9.06 19.99 18.67
C ARG A 41 8.10 20.90 19.45
N ASP A 42 8.60 21.74 20.33
CA ASP A 42 7.77 22.61 21.19
C ASP A 42 6.82 23.51 20.37
N ALA A 43 7.25 23.97 19.22
CA ALA A 43 6.42 24.80 18.32
C ALA A 43 5.38 24.02 17.51
N LYS A 44 5.39 22.66 17.54
CA LYS A 44 4.39 21.85 16.85
C LYS A 44 3.12 21.73 17.73
N PRO A 45 1.92 21.64 17.13
CA PRO A 45 0.71 21.43 17.92
C PRO A 45 0.72 20.09 18.66
N VAL A 46 0.11 20.07 19.83
CA VAL A 46 -0.18 18.83 20.57
C VAL A 46 -1.41 18.19 19.92
N CYS A 47 -1.30 16.96 19.47
CA CYS A 47 -2.40 16.21 18.86
C CYS A 47 -2.17 14.69 19.01
N LEU A 48 -3.23 13.90 18.80
CA LEU A 48 -3.14 12.44 18.94
C LEU A 48 -2.14 11.82 17.95
N MET A 49 -2.01 12.38 16.74
CA MET A 49 -1.04 11.92 15.74
C MET A 49 0.40 12.13 16.23
N ASP A 50 0.68 13.27 16.86
CA ASP A 50 2.00 13.55 17.42
C ASP A 50 2.29 12.60 18.61
N MET A 51 1.31 12.40 19.49
CA MET A 51 1.43 11.42 20.59
C MET A 51 1.69 10.00 20.10
N GLY A 52 0.95 9.55 19.08
CA GLY A 52 1.10 8.21 18.54
C GLY A 52 2.43 7.96 17.81
N THR A 53 3.07 9.01 17.32
CA THR A 53 4.32 8.89 16.53
C THR A 53 5.58 9.32 17.26
N ILE A 54 5.46 10.00 18.41
CA ILE A 54 6.60 10.60 19.11
C ILE A 54 7.60 9.56 19.62
N GLY A 55 7.10 8.41 20.10
CA GLY A 55 7.94 7.34 20.63
C GLY A 55 8.92 6.81 19.59
N ALA A 56 8.44 6.52 18.37
CA ALA A 56 9.31 6.08 17.28
C ALA A 56 10.36 7.15 16.89
N LYS A 57 9.95 8.41 16.80
CA LYS A 57 10.86 9.54 16.52
C LYS A 57 11.93 9.69 17.60
N TYR A 58 11.54 9.51 18.86
CA TYR A 58 12.44 9.58 20.00
C TYR A 58 13.46 8.43 20.02
N LEU A 59 12.99 7.20 19.86
CA LEU A 59 13.85 6.01 19.79
C LEU A 59 14.84 6.08 18.62
N LYS A 60 14.41 6.64 17.50
CA LYS A 60 15.30 6.90 16.37
C LYS A 60 16.39 7.91 16.72
N LYS A 61 16.01 9.07 17.29
CA LYS A 61 16.98 10.12 17.69
C LYS A 61 17.98 9.64 18.73
N THR A 62 17.54 8.82 19.67
CA THR A 62 18.41 8.28 20.73
C THR A 62 19.28 7.11 20.29
N GLY A 63 19.16 6.65 19.03
CA GLY A 63 19.96 5.56 18.49
C GLY A 63 19.57 4.18 19.00
N VAL A 64 18.37 4.01 19.57
CA VAL A 64 17.85 2.69 19.97
C VAL A 64 17.35 1.91 18.76
N MET A 65 16.76 2.61 17.78
CA MET A 65 16.27 2.01 16.53
C MET A 65 17.37 2.07 15.45
N THR A 66 18.36 1.19 15.56
CA THR A 66 19.50 1.11 14.63
C THR A 66 19.25 0.20 13.43
N ASP A 67 18.30 -0.72 13.57
CA ASP A 67 18.02 -1.76 12.58
C ASP A 67 17.01 -1.32 11.52
N VAL A 68 16.36 -0.17 11.70
CA VAL A 68 15.45 0.38 10.69
C VAL A 68 16.26 0.78 9.47
N ASP A 69 15.89 0.23 8.33
CA ASP A 69 16.49 0.55 7.05
C ASP A 69 15.73 1.70 6.40
N GLU A 70 16.36 2.85 6.31
CA GLU A 70 15.77 4.06 5.74
C GLU A 70 16.36 4.38 4.37
N SER A 71 15.51 4.67 3.42
CA SER A 71 15.87 5.15 2.10
C SER A 71 14.83 6.15 1.61
N GLU A 72 15.07 6.78 0.47
CA GLU A 72 14.07 7.63 -0.19
C GLU A 72 12.89 6.81 -0.76
N GLU A 73 13.04 5.50 -0.90
CA GLU A 73 11.99 4.57 -1.31
C GLU A 73 11.26 4.01 -0.08
N ILE A 74 10.42 4.81 0.59
CA ILE A 74 9.75 4.41 1.83
C ILE A 74 8.32 3.95 1.53
N ASN A 75 8.16 2.76 0.95
CA ASN A 75 6.86 2.18 0.68
C ASN A 75 6.43 1.15 1.75
N ALA A 76 7.39 0.56 2.47
CA ALA A 76 7.15 -0.37 3.57
C ALA A 76 8.12 -0.10 4.72
N CYS A 77 7.71 -0.42 5.95
CA CYS A 77 8.64 -0.42 7.09
C CYS A 77 9.65 -1.54 6.88
N THR A 78 10.94 -1.19 6.81
CA THR A 78 12.02 -2.13 6.51
C THR A 78 12.99 -2.20 7.69
N VAL A 79 13.31 -3.42 8.11
CA VAL A 79 14.23 -3.70 9.23
C VAL A 79 15.33 -4.62 8.75
N LYS A 80 16.58 -4.32 9.12
CA LYS A 80 17.74 -5.18 8.87
C LYS A 80 17.74 -6.34 9.85
N VAL A 81 17.87 -7.55 9.34
CA VAL A 81 17.87 -8.77 10.14
C VAL A 81 18.98 -9.70 9.68
N LYS A 82 19.46 -10.56 10.60
CA LYS A 82 20.35 -11.66 10.30
C LYS A 82 19.53 -12.93 10.14
N VAL A 83 19.78 -13.67 9.08
CA VAL A 83 19.10 -14.93 8.78
C VAL A 83 20.14 -16.02 8.58
N ASP A 84 19.96 -17.14 9.26
CA ASP A 84 20.75 -18.35 9.00
C ASP A 84 20.16 -19.04 7.76
N VAL A 85 20.98 -19.18 6.73
CA VAL A 85 20.64 -19.88 5.51
C VAL A 85 21.64 -21.02 5.33
N ASP A 86 21.21 -22.25 5.57
CA ASP A 86 22.03 -23.46 5.46
C ASP A 86 23.31 -23.43 6.31
N GLY A 87 23.27 -22.76 7.47
CA GLY A 87 24.39 -22.62 8.40
C GLY A 87 25.28 -21.40 8.13
N GLU A 88 24.94 -20.56 7.18
CA GLU A 88 25.61 -19.29 6.90
C GLU A 88 24.74 -18.11 7.29
N GLU A 89 25.26 -17.21 8.13
CA GLU A 89 24.56 -15.98 8.49
C GLU A 89 24.59 -14.97 7.34
N GLN A 90 23.42 -14.53 6.91
CA GLN A 90 23.23 -13.56 5.82
C GLN A 90 22.52 -12.31 6.31
N ASP A 91 22.85 -11.16 5.69
CA ASP A 91 22.12 -9.91 5.86
C ASP A 91 20.85 -9.92 5.01
N TRP A 92 19.71 -9.72 5.66
CA TRP A 92 18.41 -9.65 5.02
C TRP A 92 17.67 -8.37 5.40
N LEU A 93 16.72 -7.98 4.57
CA LEU A 93 15.73 -6.97 4.85
C LEU A 93 14.39 -7.64 5.11
N PHE A 94 13.79 -7.32 6.24
CA PHE A 94 12.44 -7.73 6.61
C PHE A 94 11.52 -6.54 6.42
N LEU A 95 10.44 -6.71 5.65
CA LEU A 95 9.52 -5.65 5.27
C LEU A 95 8.13 -5.92 5.83
N PHE A 96 7.52 -4.89 6.40
CA PHE A 96 6.16 -4.92 6.87
C PHE A 96 5.38 -3.77 6.25
N LYS A 97 4.22 -4.08 5.67
CA LYS A 97 3.28 -3.10 5.15
C LYS A 97 1.87 -3.42 5.63
N ASN A 98 1.12 -2.39 6.00
CA ASN A 98 -0.32 -2.47 6.17
C ASN A 98 -1.01 -1.43 5.28
N GLU A 99 -2.16 -1.79 4.76
CA GLU A 99 -2.98 -0.95 3.90
C GLU A 99 -4.42 -0.93 4.39
N THR A 100 -5.05 0.24 4.40
CA THR A 100 -6.47 0.38 4.67
C THR A 100 -7.22 0.62 3.38
N HIS A 101 -8.29 -0.13 3.14
CA HIS A 101 -9.09 -0.02 1.92
C HIS A 101 -10.59 -0.01 2.24
N ASN A 102 -10.99 0.91 3.11
CA ASN A 102 -12.31 0.95 3.73
C ASN A 102 -13.42 1.31 2.71
N HIS A 103 -13.28 2.43 2.00
CA HIS A 103 -14.29 2.93 1.09
C HIS A 103 -14.60 1.99 -0.09
N PRO A 104 -13.61 1.54 -0.85
CA PRO A 104 -13.89 0.64 -1.96
C PRO A 104 -14.54 -0.67 -1.51
N THR A 105 -14.15 -1.17 -0.33
CA THR A 105 -14.74 -2.38 0.25
C THR A 105 -16.19 -2.19 0.68
N GLU A 106 -16.62 -0.98 1.05
CA GLU A 106 -18.03 -0.69 1.33
C GLU A 106 -18.91 -0.73 0.08
N ILE A 107 -18.38 -0.33 -1.08
CA ILE A 107 -19.12 -0.22 -2.33
C ILE A 107 -19.10 -1.55 -3.08
N GLU A 108 -17.91 -2.10 -3.26
CA GLU A 108 -17.66 -3.36 -3.96
C GLU A 108 -16.78 -4.24 -3.06
N PRO A 109 -17.39 -5.01 -2.12
CA PRO A 109 -16.66 -5.69 -1.07
C PRO A 109 -15.65 -6.72 -1.56
N PHE A 110 -15.94 -7.41 -2.67
CA PHE A 110 -15.04 -8.42 -3.22
C PHE A 110 -13.76 -7.80 -3.78
N GLY A 111 -13.90 -6.89 -4.73
CA GLY A 111 -12.76 -6.21 -5.36
C GLY A 111 -12.02 -5.29 -4.40
N GLY A 112 -12.76 -4.59 -3.51
CA GLY A 112 -12.17 -3.73 -2.51
C GLY A 112 -11.24 -4.47 -1.55
N ALA A 113 -11.66 -5.62 -1.03
CA ALA A 113 -10.84 -6.44 -0.17
C ALA A 113 -9.69 -7.13 -0.93
N ALA A 114 -9.92 -7.56 -2.17
CA ALA A 114 -8.89 -8.11 -3.05
C ALA A 114 -7.79 -7.08 -3.34
N THR A 115 -8.17 -5.86 -3.69
CA THR A 115 -7.23 -4.75 -3.94
C THR A 115 -6.49 -4.32 -2.68
N CYS A 116 -7.13 -4.41 -1.50
CA CYS A 116 -6.48 -4.14 -0.21
C CYS A 116 -5.22 -4.99 -0.03
N VAL A 117 -5.31 -6.30 -0.23
CA VAL A 117 -4.14 -7.18 -0.11
C VAL A 117 -3.18 -7.02 -1.29
N GLY A 118 -3.68 -6.80 -2.50
CA GLY A 118 -2.84 -6.57 -3.69
C GLY A 118 -1.96 -5.34 -3.54
N GLY A 119 -2.52 -4.21 -3.11
CA GLY A 119 -1.75 -2.99 -2.82
C GLY A 119 -0.72 -3.20 -1.71
N ALA A 120 -1.14 -3.85 -0.61
CA ALA A 120 -0.23 -4.18 0.48
C ALA A 120 0.97 -5.02 0.03
N ILE A 121 0.81 -5.91 -0.95
CA ILE A 121 1.89 -6.75 -1.51
C ILE A 121 2.87 -5.91 -2.34
N ARG A 122 2.37 -5.00 -3.19
CA ARG A 122 3.23 -4.25 -4.13
C ARG A 122 4.20 -3.29 -3.45
N ASP A 123 3.84 -2.74 -2.30
CA ASP A 123 4.76 -1.87 -1.54
C ASP A 123 6.06 -2.58 -1.14
N PRO A 124 6.05 -3.79 -0.52
CA PRO A 124 7.26 -4.56 -0.31
C PRO A 124 7.96 -5.00 -1.61
N LEU A 125 7.22 -5.24 -2.71
CA LEU A 125 7.85 -5.51 -4.01
C LEU A 125 8.67 -4.31 -4.48
N SER A 126 8.22 -3.07 -4.22
CA SER A 126 9.03 -1.86 -4.48
C SER A 126 10.37 -1.91 -3.74
N GLY A 127 10.42 -2.51 -2.55
CA GLY A 127 11.64 -2.82 -1.80
C GLY A 127 12.44 -4.02 -2.33
N ARG A 128 12.12 -4.55 -3.53
CA ARG A 128 12.74 -5.76 -4.15
C ARG A 128 12.60 -6.99 -3.27
N SER A 129 11.50 -7.14 -2.56
CA SER A 129 11.26 -8.27 -1.67
C SER A 129 10.22 -9.24 -2.24
N TYR A 130 10.18 -10.43 -1.67
CA TYR A 130 9.11 -11.39 -1.89
C TYR A 130 8.20 -11.41 -0.66
N VAL A 131 6.88 -11.39 -0.88
CA VAL A 131 5.90 -11.42 0.21
C VAL A 131 5.56 -12.86 0.56
N TYR A 132 5.75 -13.22 1.82
CA TYR A 132 5.59 -14.59 2.32
C TYR A 132 4.27 -14.84 3.04
N GLN A 133 3.69 -13.81 3.64
CA GLN A 133 2.51 -13.96 4.47
C GLN A 133 1.66 -12.69 4.46
N ALA A 134 0.33 -12.87 4.43
CA ALA A 134 -0.65 -11.82 4.66
C ALA A 134 -1.29 -11.95 6.05
N LEU A 135 -1.81 -10.83 6.54
CA LEU A 135 -2.58 -10.67 7.75
C LEU A 135 -3.83 -9.84 7.42
N ARG A 136 -4.91 -10.00 8.17
CA ARG A 136 -6.14 -9.24 7.94
C ARG A 136 -6.79 -8.81 9.24
N VAL A 137 -7.14 -7.53 9.35
CA VAL A 137 -7.91 -6.98 10.47
C VAL A 137 -9.11 -6.22 9.90
N THR A 138 -10.31 -6.53 10.36
CA THR A 138 -11.53 -5.88 9.90
C THR A 138 -12.41 -5.38 11.03
N GLY A 139 -13.24 -4.38 10.73
CA GLY A 139 -14.29 -3.91 11.61
C GLY A 139 -15.60 -3.79 10.83
N ALA A 140 -16.67 -4.35 11.38
CA ALA A 140 -18.01 -4.35 10.80
C ALA A 140 -19.08 -4.20 11.87
N GLY A 141 -20.30 -3.85 11.48
CA GLY A 141 -21.48 -4.05 12.32
C GLY A 141 -21.82 -5.54 12.45
N ASP A 142 -22.79 -5.86 13.32
CA ASP A 142 -23.25 -7.22 13.51
C ASP A 142 -23.81 -7.82 12.20
N PRO A 143 -23.20 -8.88 11.64
CA PRO A 143 -23.65 -9.51 10.40
C PRO A 143 -24.94 -10.32 10.54
N THR A 144 -25.46 -10.51 11.74
CA THR A 144 -26.72 -11.22 12.00
C THR A 144 -27.94 -10.32 11.95
N VAL A 145 -27.76 -8.98 11.90
CA VAL A 145 -28.84 -8.01 11.79
C VAL A 145 -29.64 -8.27 10.52
N PRO A 146 -30.99 -8.28 10.60
CA PRO A 146 -31.88 -8.47 9.45
C PRO A 146 -31.63 -7.41 8.35
N VAL A 147 -31.81 -7.80 7.08
CA VAL A 147 -31.65 -6.89 5.93
C VAL A 147 -32.58 -5.67 6.03
N SER A 148 -33.77 -5.85 6.62
CA SER A 148 -34.75 -4.76 6.84
C SER A 148 -34.27 -3.66 7.79
N GLU A 149 -33.22 -3.93 8.59
CA GLU A 149 -32.61 -2.97 9.52
C GLU A 149 -31.31 -2.38 8.96
N THR A 150 -31.01 -2.62 7.69
CA THR A 150 -29.82 -2.05 7.04
C THR A 150 -29.94 -0.52 7.00
N LEU A 151 -28.86 0.16 7.40
CA LEU A 151 -28.77 1.61 7.31
C LEU A 151 -29.00 2.08 5.86
N GLU A 152 -29.83 3.09 5.68
CA GLU A 152 -30.15 3.64 4.37
C GLU A 152 -28.87 4.01 3.57
N GLY A 153 -28.83 3.66 2.33
CA GLY A 153 -27.68 3.91 1.45
C GLY A 153 -26.47 3.01 1.69
N LYS A 154 -26.56 1.98 2.55
CA LYS A 154 -25.48 1.03 2.84
C LYS A 154 -25.83 -0.38 2.39
N LEU A 155 -24.81 -1.20 2.20
CA LEU A 155 -24.98 -2.65 1.99
C LEU A 155 -25.26 -3.35 3.33
N PRO A 156 -26.06 -4.45 3.35
CA PRO A 156 -26.24 -5.26 4.56
C PRO A 156 -24.90 -5.75 5.11
N GLN A 157 -24.75 -5.70 6.46
CA GLN A 157 -23.48 -6.07 7.11
C GLN A 157 -23.04 -7.49 6.78
N ARG A 158 -23.98 -8.44 6.71
CA ARG A 158 -23.67 -9.81 6.30
C ARG A 158 -23.07 -9.88 4.90
N LYS A 159 -23.62 -9.13 3.95
CA LYS A 159 -23.08 -9.07 2.58
C LYS A 159 -21.68 -8.48 2.56
N LEU A 160 -21.44 -7.38 3.28
CA LEU A 160 -20.11 -6.77 3.39
C LEU A 160 -19.08 -7.77 3.93
N VAL A 161 -19.36 -8.39 5.09
CA VAL A 161 -18.44 -9.30 5.78
C VAL A 161 -18.10 -10.51 4.90
N THR A 162 -19.12 -11.22 4.41
CA THR A 162 -18.90 -12.47 3.67
C THR A 162 -18.25 -12.24 2.30
N THR A 163 -18.65 -11.18 1.60
CA THR A 163 -18.12 -10.88 0.26
C THR A 163 -16.69 -10.33 0.33
N ALA A 164 -16.39 -9.48 1.31
CA ALA A 164 -15.03 -8.99 1.52
C ALA A 164 -14.07 -10.14 1.92
N ALA A 165 -14.50 -11.04 2.80
CA ALA A 165 -13.72 -12.21 3.16
C ALA A 165 -13.45 -13.11 1.94
N ALA A 166 -14.46 -13.32 1.08
CA ALA A 166 -14.31 -14.07 -0.15
C ALA A 166 -13.31 -13.40 -1.13
N GLY A 167 -13.37 -12.08 -1.28
CA GLY A 167 -12.44 -11.33 -2.15
C GLY A 167 -10.98 -11.43 -1.68
N TYR A 168 -10.74 -11.21 -0.40
CA TYR A 168 -9.41 -11.32 0.19
C TYR A 168 -8.83 -12.73 0.05
N SER A 169 -9.63 -13.74 0.39
CA SER A 169 -9.26 -15.15 0.26
C SER A 169 -9.02 -15.57 -1.20
N SER A 170 -9.87 -15.12 -2.12
CA SER A 170 -9.72 -15.41 -3.55
C SER A 170 -8.41 -14.88 -4.10
N TYR A 171 -8.04 -13.64 -3.75
CA TYR A 171 -6.79 -13.03 -4.18
C TYR A 171 -5.58 -13.81 -3.65
N GLY A 172 -5.53 -14.05 -2.34
CA GLY A 172 -4.45 -14.81 -1.72
C GLY A 172 -4.28 -16.22 -2.29
N ASN A 173 -5.39 -16.93 -2.53
CA ASN A 173 -5.35 -18.27 -3.12
C ASN A 173 -4.78 -18.27 -4.55
N GLN A 174 -5.12 -17.27 -5.37
CA GLN A 174 -4.65 -17.19 -6.76
C GLN A 174 -3.14 -16.93 -6.85
N ILE A 175 -2.58 -16.16 -5.91
CA ILE A 175 -1.14 -15.88 -5.88
C ILE A 175 -0.35 -16.91 -5.06
N GLY A 176 -1.02 -17.72 -4.26
CA GLY A 176 -0.38 -18.69 -3.37
C GLY A 176 0.15 -18.06 -2.06
N LEU A 177 -0.53 -17.02 -1.57
CA LEU A 177 -0.18 -16.31 -0.34
C LEU A 177 -1.15 -16.67 0.78
N ALA A 178 -0.63 -17.26 1.85
CA ALA A 178 -1.43 -17.60 3.03
C ALA A 178 -1.75 -16.34 3.86
N THR A 179 -2.99 -16.22 4.34
CA THR A 179 -3.36 -15.28 5.39
C THR A 179 -3.17 -15.95 6.74
N GLY A 180 -2.06 -15.63 7.41
CA GLY A 180 -1.66 -16.31 8.65
C GLY A 180 -2.48 -15.93 9.87
N GLN A 181 -3.12 -14.76 9.85
CA GLN A 181 -4.00 -14.31 10.92
C GLN A 181 -5.14 -13.46 10.37
N VAL A 182 -6.36 -13.69 10.87
CA VAL A 182 -7.55 -12.91 10.58
C VAL A 182 -8.21 -12.54 11.90
N ASN A 183 -8.41 -11.24 12.13
CA ASN A 183 -9.18 -10.72 13.25
C ASN A 183 -10.33 -9.88 12.69
N GLU A 184 -11.57 -10.27 12.99
CA GLU A 184 -12.76 -9.49 12.66
C GLU A 184 -13.41 -8.99 13.95
N LEU A 185 -13.60 -7.66 14.04
CA LEU A 185 -14.21 -6.97 15.16
C LEU A 185 -15.61 -6.53 14.77
N TYR A 186 -16.59 -6.82 15.61
CA TYR A 186 -17.98 -6.41 15.41
C TYR A 186 -18.38 -5.35 16.44
N HIS A 187 -18.72 -4.16 15.95
CA HIS A 187 -19.12 -3.05 16.80
C HIS A 187 -20.09 -2.12 16.05
N PRO A 188 -21.13 -1.59 16.71
CA PRO A 188 -22.10 -0.68 16.06
C PRO A 188 -21.47 0.53 15.37
N GLY A 189 -20.34 1.02 15.87
CA GLY A 189 -19.59 2.13 15.26
C GLY A 189 -19.10 1.85 13.84
N TYR A 190 -18.97 0.59 13.43
CA TYR A 190 -18.55 0.21 12.08
C TYR A 190 -19.70 0.08 11.09
N VAL A 191 -20.96 0.28 11.50
CA VAL A 191 -22.11 0.25 10.59
C VAL A 191 -22.04 1.40 9.57
N ALA A 192 -21.63 2.60 10.04
CA ALA A 192 -21.47 3.77 9.18
C ALA A 192 -20.26 3.66 8.25
N LYS A 193 -19.20 2.99 8.71
CA LYS A 193 -17.94 2.85 7.98
C LYS A 193 -17.22 1.56 8.36
N ARG A 194 -17.15 0.63 7.39
CA ARG A 194 -16.34 -0.57 7.53
C ARG A 194 -14.85 -0.23 7.65
N MET A 195 -14.15 -0.98 8.47
CA MET A 195 -12.69 -1.03 8.47
C MET A 195 -12.21 -2.29 7.72
N GLU A 196 -11.37 -2.10 6.75
CA GLU A 196 -10.67 -3.19 6.04
C GLU A 196 -9.18 -2.87 6.04
N VAL A 197 -8.40 -3.67 6.75
CA VAL A 197 -6.95 -3.56 6.84
C VAL A 197 -6.32 -4.85 6.38
N GLY A 198 -5.54 -4.78 5.32
CA GLY A 198 -4.63 -5.82 4.89
C GLY A 198 -3.22 -5.51 5.37
N ALA A 199 -2.48 -6.50 5.82
CA ALA A 199 -1.08 -6.35 6.11
C ALA A 199 -0.28 -7.53 5.54
N VAL A 200 0.98 -7.30 5.25
CA VAL A 200 1.85 -8.32 4.70
C VAL A 200 3.26 -8.25 5.26
N VAL A 201 3.93 -9.40 5.19
CA VAL A 201 5.33 -9.56 5.55
C VAL A 201 6.10 -10.01 4.34
N GLY A 202 7.12 -9.24 3.97
CA GLY A 202 8.07 -9.55 2.91
C GLY A 202 9.49 -9.68 3.44
N ALA A 203 10.35 -10.33 2.68
CA ALA A 203 11.78 -10.39 2.97
C ALA A 203 12.61 -10.55 1.69
N THR A 204 13.87 -10.10 1.76
CA THR A 204 14.83 -10.24 0.67
C THR A 204 16.27 -10.22 1.22
N PRO A 205 17.23 -10.93 0.61
CA PRO A 205 18.64 -10.71 0.89
C PRO A 205 19.03 -9.24 0.64
N ALA A 206 19.77 -8.63 1.54
CA ALA A 206 20.12 -7.21 1.43
C ALA A 206 20.90 -6.89 0.14
N ASN A 207 21.68 -7.84 -0.38
CA ASN A 207 22.46 -7.71 -1.61
C ASN A 207 21.62 -7.79 -2.90
N HIS A 208 20.30 -8.01 -2.81
CA HIS A 208 19.39 -7.92 -3.94
C HIS A 208 18.92 -6.48 -4.18
N VAL A 209 19.08 -5.59 -3.22
CA VAL A 209 18.54 -4.23 -3.26
C VAL A 209 19.62 -3.24 -3.65
N ARG A 210 19.54 -2.75 -4.88
CA ARG A 210 20.30 -1.61 -5.37
C ARG A 210 19.52 -0.34 -5.08
N ARG A 211 20.18 0.69 -4.53
CA ARG A 211 19.57 1.98 -4.21
C ARG A 211 20.40 3.10 -4.79
N GLU A 212 20.10 3.46 -6.02
CA GLU A 212 20.79 4.50 -6.74
C GLU A 212 19.78 5.50 -7.30
N CYS A 213 20.12 6.78 -7.27
CA CYS A 213 19.34 7.77 -7.99
C CYS A 213 19.43 7.49 -9.50
N PRO A 214 18.31 7.53 -10.22
CA PRO A 214 18.33 7.47 -11.67
C PRO A 214 19.18 8.59 -12.26
N ALA A 215 19.93 8.26 -13.29
CA ALA A 215 20.78 9.18 -14.04
C ALA A 215 20.14 9.55 -15.38
N PRO A 216 20.56 10.66 -16.03
CA PRO A 216 20.14 10.94 -17.40
C PRO A 216 20.42 9.73 -18.30
N THR A 217 19.47 9.37 -19.17
CA THR A 217 19.44 8.20 -20.05
C THR A 217 18.88 6.92 -19.47
N ASP A 218 18.78 6.78 -18.14
CA ASP A 218 18.11 5.63 -17.55
C ASP A 218 16.67 5.51 -18.05
N LYS A 219 16.16 4.30 -18.07
CA LYS A 219 14.81 4.00 -18.56
C LYS A 219 13.89 3.67 -17.41
N ILE A 220 12.67 4.17 -17.49
CA ILE A 220 11.58 3.71 -16.63
C ILE A 220 10.82 2.60 -17.37
N ILE A 221 10.80 1.42 -16.78
CA ILE A 221 10.12 0.25 -17.36
C ILE A 221 8.86 0.00 -16.54
N LEU A 222 7.70 0.08 -17.21
CA LEU A 222 6.41 -0.23 -16.63
C LEU A 222 6.13 -1.72 -16.79
N LEU A 223 5.86 -2.40 -15.67
CA LEU A 223 5.60 -3.83 -15.59
C LEU A 223 4.16 -4.09 -15.17
N GLY A 224 3.58 -5.18 -15.63
CA GLY A 224 2.30 -5.71 -15.13
C GLY A 224 1.11 -5.37 -16.00
N GLY A 225 -0.03 -5.06 -15.38
CA GLY A 225 -1.32 -4.92 -16.05
C GLY A 225 -1.44 -3.69 -16.94
N ARG A 226 -2.44 -3.73 -17.82
CA ARG A 226 -2.78 -2.62 -18.72
C ARG A 226 -3.59 -1.55 -18.01
N THR A 227 -3.55 -0.32 -18.53
CA THR A 227 -4.22 0.85 -17.99
C THR A 227 -5.67 0.95 -18.46
N GLY A 228 -6.60 1.12 -17.53
CA GLY A 228 -8.00 1.41 -17.76
C GLY A 228 -8.44 2.63 -16.94
N ARG A 229 -9.76 2.83 -16.75
CA ARG A 229 -10.35 3.91 -15.92
C ARG A 229 -10.39 3.57 -14.42
N ASP A 230 -9.58 2.63 -13.97
CA ASP A 230 -9.58 2.17 -12.59
C ASP A 230 -9.13 3.29 -11.64
N GLY A 231 -9.86 3.53 -10.57
CA GLY A 231 -9.48 4.44 -9.49
C GLY A 231 -9.44 5.93 -9.86
N ILE A 232 -9.92 6.32 -11.03
CA ILE A 232 -9.95 7.74 -11.44
C ILE A 232 -10.81 8.53 -10.45
N GLY A 233 -10.17 9.48 -9.75
CA GLY A 233 -10.79 10.19 -8.63
C GLY A 233 -10.83 9.40 -7.32
N GLY A 234 -10.17 8.23 -7.23
CA GLY A 234 -10.20 7.33 -6.08
C GLY A 234 -9.81 7.99 -4.77
N ALA A 235 -8.69 8.72 -4.71
CA ALA A 235 -8.26 9.44 -3.52
C ALA A 235 -9.28 10.53 -3.11
N THR A 236 -9.84 11.27 -4.05
CA THR A 236 -10.90 12.26 -3.82
C THR A 236 -12.23 11.58 -3.50
N GLY A 237 -12.57 10.50 -4.20
CA GLY A 237 -13.76 9.69 -3.99
C GLY A 237 -13.77 9.03 -2.60
N SER A 238 -12.63 8.59 -2.09
CA SER A 238 -12.50 7.98 -0.77
C SER A 238 -12.83 8.93 0.38
N SER A 239 -12.82 10.24 0.14
CA SER A 239 -13.22 11.27 1.11
C SER A 239 -14.70 11.62 1.09
N LYS A 240 -15.50 11.07 0.15
CA LYS A 240 -16.94 11.33 0.02
C LYS A 240 -17.74 10.26 0.76
N THR A 241 -18.95 10.64 1.22
CA THR A 241 -19.92 9.67 1.74
C THR A 241 -20.42 8.82 0.56
N GLN A 242 -20.31 7.51 0.68
CA GLN A 242 -20.76 6.58 -0.34
C GLN A 242 -22.16 6.07 -0.01
N ASN A 243 -23.01 5.99 -1.03
CA ASN A 243 -24.38 5.49 -0.96
C ASN A 243 -24.66 4.52 -2.12
N THR A 244 -25.86 3.98 -2.19
CA THR A 244 -26.26 3.04 -3.24
C THR A 244 -26.17 3.62 -4.65
N GLU A 245 -26.37 4.93 -4.84
CA GLU A 245 -26.18 5.60 -6.13
C GLU A 245 -24.70 5.59 -6.56
N SER A 246 -23.78 5.63 -5.59
CA SER A 246 -22.34 5.51 -5.86
C SER A 246 -21.98 4.15 -6.45
N ILE A 247 -22.72 3.09 -6.13
CA ILE A 247 -22.50 1.74 -6.69
C ILE A 247 -22.79 1.76 -8.20
N GLU A 248 -23.84 2.43 -8.63
CA GLU A 248 -24.24 2.49 -10.04
C GLU A 248 -23.30 3.40 -10.85
N THR A 249 -22.88 4.52 -10.28
CA THR A 249 -22.06 5.52 -10.97
C THR A 249 -20.55 5.24 -10.88
N SER A 250 -20.08 4.73 -9.76
CA SER A 250 -18.64 4.56 -9.48
C SER A 250 -18.18 3.10 -9.43
N GLY A 251 -19.09 2.13 -9.51
CA GLY A 251 -18.74 0.70 -9.43
C GLY A 251 -17.80 0.23 -10.54
N ALA A 252 -17.81 0.90 -11.71
CA ALA A 252 -16.88 0.62 -12.81
C ALA A 252 -15.48 1.21 -12.56
N GLU A 253 -15.40 2.26 -11.74
CA GLU A 253 -14.17 2.98 -11.40
C GLU A 253 -13.46 2.38 -10.17
N VAL A 254 -14.14 1.53 -9.40
CA VAL A 254 -13.51 0.81 -8.29
C VAL A 254 -12.41 -0.09 -8.85
N GLN A 255 -11.25 0.04 -8.25
CA GLN A 255 -10.08 -0.77 -8.57
C GLN A 255 -10.43 -2.26 -8.44
N LYS A 256 -10.09 -3.05 -9.45
CA LYS A 256 -10.30 -4.50 -9.48
C LYS A 256 -8.96 -5.19 -9.64
N GLY A 257 -8.58 -5.95 -8.63
CA GLY A 257 -7.33 -6.69 -8.61
C GLY A 257 -7.31 -7.84 -9.62
N ASN A 258 -6.13 -8.07 -10.21
CA ASN A 258 -5.82 -9.21 -11.08
C ASN A 258 -4.68 -10.04 -10.45
N ALA A 259 -5.04 -10.90 -9.51
CA ALA A 259 -4.09 -11.70 -8.76
C ALA A 259 -3.10 -12.54 -9.63
N PRO A 260 -3.48 -13.12 -10.78
CA PRO A 260 -2.53 -13.78 -11.68
C PRO A 260 -1.40 -12.87 -12.17
N VAL A 261 -1.66 -11.59 -12.43
CA VAL A 261 -0.62 -10.63 -12.82
C VAL A 261 0.28 -10.32 -11.61
N GLU A 262 -0.30 -10.08 -10.44
CA GLU A 262 0.45 -9.88 -9.19
C GLU A 262 1.39 -11.05 -8.88
N ARG A 263 0.94 -12.28 -9.11
CA ARG A 263 1.77 -13.47 -8.94
C ARG A 263 3.00 -13.47 -9.85
N LYS A 264 2.87 -12.99 -11.09
CA LYS A 264 4.00 -12.86 -12.01
C LYS A 264 5.01 -11.83 -11.48
N LEU A 265 4.51 -10.68 -11.01
CA LEU A 265 5.34 -9.64 -10.39
C LEU A 265 6.07 -10.20 -9.15
N GLN A 266 5.38 -10.84 -8.23
CA GLN A 266 6.01 -11.46 -7.06
C GLN A 266 7.14 -12.44 -7.44
N ARG A 267 6.93 -13.25 -8.47
CA ARG A 267 7.95 -14.21 -8.94
C ARG A 267 9.16 -13.51 -9.53
N LEU A 268 8.97 -12.39 -10.23
CA LEU A 268 10.06 -11.56 -10.74
C LEU A 268 10.89 -10.98 -9.58
N PHE A 269 10.22 -10.35 -8.61
CA PHE A 269 10.90 -9.70 -7.47
C PHE A 269 11.51 -10.70 -6.47
N ARG A 270 11.26 -11.99 -6.61
CA ARG A 270 11.99 -13.05 -5.90
C ARG A 270 13.38 -13.31 -6.50
N ARG A 271 13.63 -12.88 -7.73
CA ARG A 271 14.87 -13.13 -8.47
C ARG A 271 15.90 -12.04 -8.19
N GLY A 272 16.99 -12.41 -7.51
CA GLY A 272 18.07 -11.48 -7.20
C GLY A 272 18.80 -10.93 -8.42
N ASP A 273 18.89 -11.71 -9.50
CA ASP A 273 19.46 -11.25 -10.78
C ASP A 273 18.68 -10.07 -11.37
N ALA A 274 17.35 -10.17 -11.42
CA ALA A 274 16.48 -9.09 -11.87
C ALA A 274 16.48 -7.88 -10.91
N CYS A 275 16.39 -8.14 -9.60
CA CYS A 275 16.31 -7.09 -8.59
C CYS A 275 17.56 -6.20 -8.54
N ARG A 276 18.75 -6.76 -8.75
CA ARG A 276 20.02 -6.00 -8.79
C ARG A 276 20.15 -5.03 -9.97
N LEU A 277 19.34 -5.20 -11.01
CA LEU A 277 19.30 -4.28 -12.16
C LEU A 277 18.41 -3.05 -11.90
N ILE A 278 17.54 -3.11 -10.90
CA ILE A 278 16.59 -2.05 -10.56
C ILE A 278 17.24 -1.05 -9.61
N LYS A 279 17.41 0.20 -10.04
CA LYS A 279 17.92 1.30 -9.22
C LYS A 279 16.89 1.79 -8.22
N ARG A 280 15.69 2.08 -8.69
CA ARG A 280 14.51 2.48 -7.91
C ARG A 280 13.26 1.79 -8.46
N CYS A 281 12.30 1.56 -7.58
CA CYS A 281 11.04 0.95 -7.95
C CYS A 281 9.90 1.57 -7.15
N ASN A 282 8.74 1.72 -7.81
CA ASN A 282 7.52 2.15 -7.14
C ASN A 282 6.33 1.34 -7.65
N ASP A 283 5.31 1.17 -6.81
CA ASP A 283 4.05 0.56 -7.21
C ASP A 283 3.06 1.60 -7.74
N PHE A 284 1.99 1.12 -8.35
CA PHE A 284 0.91 1.98 -8.82
C PHE A 284 -0.23 2.00 -7.81
N GLY A 285 -0.37 3.13 -7.15
CA GLY A 285 -1.49 3.49 -6.29
C GLY A 285 -2.17 4.77 -6.77
N ALA A 286 -2.59 5.60 -5.82
CA ALA A 286 -3.21 6.89 -6.09
C ALA A 286 -2.32 7.79 -6.95
N GLY A 287 -2.91 8.38 -8.01
CA GLY A 287 -2.21 9.25 -8.96
C GLY A 287 -1.55 8.52 -10.13
N GLY A 288 -1.62 7.19 -10.19
CA GLY A 288 -1.22 6.40 -11.34
C GLY A 288 0.22 6.66 -11.82
N VAL A 289 0.41 6.82 -13.13
CA VAL A 289 1.71 7.13 -13.76
C VAL A 289 2.33 8.41 -13.17
N SER A 290 1.51 9.44 -12.92
CA SER A 290 2.01 10.73 -12.41
C SER A 290 2.75 10.58 -11.08
N VAL A 291 2.33 9.68 -10.21
CA VAL A 291 2.94 9.42 -8.91
C VAL A 291 3.96 8.29 -9.00
N ALA A 292 3.57 7.11 -9.47
CA ALA A 292 4.44 5.94 -9.49
C ALA A 292 5.73 6.16 -10.29
N VAL A 293 5.65 6.88 -11.42
CA VAL A 293 6.81 7.24 -12.25
C VAL A 293 7.42 8.55 -11.74
N GLY A 294 6.58 9.54 -11.37
CA GLY A 294 7.03 10.87 -10.97
C GLY A 294 7.91 10.88 -9.71
N GLU A 295 7.75 9.93 -8.81
CA GLU A 295 8.54 9.81 -7.58
C GLU A 295 9.90 9.11 -7.78
N LEU A 296 10.17 8.55 -8.96
CA LEU A 296 11.41 7.81 -9.18
C LEU A 296 12.63 8.72 -9.41
N ALA A 297 12.44 9.92 -9.92
CA ALA A 297 13.53 10.86 -10.20
C ALA A 297 13.07 12.33 -10.16
N ASP A 298 14.01 13.25 -9.93
CA ASP A 298 13.76 14.69 -9.84
C ASP A 298 13.27 15.30 -11.16
N GLY A 299 13.55 14.69 -12.28
CA GLY A 299 13.10 15.11 -13.61
C GLY A 299 12.93 13.93 -14.53
N LEU A 300 11.83 13.92 -15.28
CA LEU A 300 11.41 12.81 -16.15
C LEU A 300 10.79 13.36 -17.44
N TYR A 301 11.00 12.64 -18.51
CA TYR A 301 10.20 12.75 -19.72
C TYR A 301 9.30 11.51 -19.81
N VAL A 302 8.00 11.71 -19.83
CA VAL A 302 7.01 10.62 -19.90
C VAL A 302 6.22 10.75 -21.19
N ASP A 303 6.30 9.72 -22.04
CA ASP A 303 5.47 9.59 -23.22
C ASP A 303 4.25 8.71 -22.91
N LEU A 304 3.10 9.34 -22.65
CA LEU A 304 1.87 8.64 -22.29
C LEU A 304 1.33 7.73 -23.42
N ASP A 305 1.74 7.94 -24.67
CA ASP A 305 1.32 7.07 -25.77
C ASP A 305 1.97 5.67 -25.71
N THR A 306 3.06 5.54 -24.96
CA THR A 306 3.73 4.25 -24.72
C THR A 306 3.04 3.42 -23.65
N VAL A 307 2.17 4.01 -22.82
CA VAL A 307 1.42 3.31 -21.76
C VAL A 307 0.41 2.35 -22.36
N THR A 308 0.52 1.07 -22.03
CA THR A 308 -0.39 0.04 -22.56
C THR A 308 -1.80 0.22 -22.03
N LYS A 309 -2.79 0.12 -22.94
CA LYS A 309 -4.21 0.38 -22.67
C LYS A 309 -5.01 -0.92 -22.64
N LYS A 310 -5.99 -1.01 -21.72
CA LYS A 310 -6.98 -2.11 -21.71
C LYS A 310 -7.93 -2.02 -22.91
N TYR A 311 -8.24 -0.79 -23.33
CA TYR A 311 -9.17 -0.46 -24.41
C TYR A 311 -8.89 0.94 -24.96
N ASP A 312 -9.41 1.25 -26.14
CA ASP A 312 -9.29 2.56 -26.77
C ASP A 312 -10.16 3.62 -26.08
N GLY A 313 -9.85 4.90 -26.32
CA GLY A 313 -10.62 6.04 -25.86
C GLY A 313 -10.22 6.56 -24.46
N LEU A 314 -9.07 6.15 -23.94
CA LEU A 314 -8.44 6.79 -22.79
C LEU A 314 -7.72 8.05 -23.25
N ASP A 315 -8.02 9.18 -22.60
CA ASP A 315 -7.29 10.43 -22.83
C ASP A 315 -5.99 10.50 -22.02
N GLY A 316 -5.18 11.54 -22.25
CA GLY A 316 -3.89 11.71 -21.59
C GLY A 316 -4.00 11.87 -20.07
N THR A 317 -5.08 12.52 -19.59
CA THR A 317 -5.32 12.67 -18.14
C THR A 317 -5.65 11.34 -17.52
N GLU A 318 -6.56 10.58 -18.13
CA GLU A 318 -6.93 9.24 -17.66
C GLU A 318 -5.72 8.30 -17.61
N LEU A 319 -4.84 8.35 -18.62
CA LEU A 319 -3.61 7.57 -18.65
C LEU A 319 -2.65 7.97 -17.51
N ALA A 320 -2.53 9.28 -17.25
CA ALA A 320 -1.61 9.81 -16.26
C ALA A 320 -2.03 9.49 -14.81
N ILE A 321 -3.34 9.47 -14.52
CA ILE A 321 -3.84 9.34 -13.14
C ILE A 321 -4.53 8.02 -12.83
N SER A 322 -4.71 7.13 -13.81
CA SER A 322 -5.35 5.83 -13.59
C SER A 322 -4.61 4.99 -12.56
N GLU A 323 -5.36 4.42 -11.64
CA GLU A 323 -4.90 3.55 -10.56
C GLU A 323 -5.06 2.05 -10.91
N SER A 324 -5.01 1.70 -12.21
CA SER A 324 -5.06 0.28 -12.60
C SER A 324 -4.01 -0.52 -11.85
N GLN A 325 -4.46 -1.59 -11.22
CA GLN A 325 -3.69 -2.37 -10.25
C GLN A 325 -2.67 -3.29 -10.93
N GLU A 326 -1.83 -3.91 -10.09
CA GLU A 326 -0.80 -4.86 -10.50
C GLU A 326 0.18 -4.28 -11.53
N ARG A 327 0.60 -3.04 -11.30
CA ARG A 327 1.64 -2.38 -12.09
C ARG A 327 2.79 -1.94 -11.19
N MET A 328 3.99 -1.99 -11.73
CA MET A 328 5.21 -1.51 -11.08
C MET A 328 5.99 -0.65 -12.05
N ALA A 329 6.64 0.40 -11.56
CA ALA A 329 7.57 1.24 -12.32
C ALA A 329 8.99 1.00 -11.82
N CYS A 330 9.90 0.59 -12.70
CA CYS A 330 11.29 0.28 -12.36
C CYS A 330 12.24 1.19 -13.14
N ALA A 331 13.12 1.90 -12.43
CA ALA A 331 14.22 2.64 -13.03
C ALA A 331 15.41 1.70 -13.24
N VAL A 332 15.86 1.57 -14.47
CA VAL A 332 16.93 0.67 -14.90
C VAL A 332 17.96 1.47 -15.70
N ALA A 333 19.26 1.20 -15.48
CA ALA A 333 20.30 1.84 -16.26
C ALA A 333 20.17 1.48 -17.75
N ASP A 334 20.43 2.43 -18.64
CA ASP A 334 20.29 2.22 -20.10
C ASP A 334 21.04 0.97 -20.59
N GLY A 335 22.24 0.74 -20.07
CA GLY A 335 23.04 -0.46 -20.41
C GLY A 335 22.51 -1.79 -19.84
N ASP A 336 21.63 -1.75 -18.82
CA ASP A 336 21.09 -2.93 -18.14
C ASP A 336 19.69 -3.32 -18.69
N VAL A 337 19.11 -2.50 -19.59
CA VAL A 337 17.71 -2.69 -20.06
C VAL A 337 17.53 -4.02 -20.78
N GLU A 338 18.44 -4.39 -21.67
CA GLU A 338 18.33 -5.65 -22.43
C GLU A 338 18.40 -6.88 -21.50
N GLU A 339 19.30 -6.86 -20.51
CA GLU A 339 19.42 -7.92 -19.52
C GLU A 339 18.16 -7.99 -18.64
N PHE A 340 17.65 -6.84 -18.19
CA PHE A 340 16.42 -6.79 -17.39
C PHE A 340 15.22 -7.32 -18.17
N MET A 341 15.05 -6.92 -19.44
CA MET A 341 14.01 -7.45 -20.32
C MET A 341 14.15 -8.96 -20.53
N GLY A 342 15.38 -9.47 -20.61
CA GLY A 342 15.65 -10.91 -20.63
C GLY A 342 15.17 -11.64 -19.38
N CYS A 343 15.31 -11.04 -18.19
CA CYS A 343 14.77 -11.59 -16.95
C CYS A 343 13.24 -11.72 -16.97
N LEU A 344 12.53 -10.79 -17.63
CA LEU A 344 11.07 -10.79 -17.73
C LEU A 344 10.58 -11.98 -18.59
N LEU A 345 11.26 -12.30 -19.67
CA LEU A 345 10.93 -13.45 -20.53
C LEU A 345 10.98 -14.79 -19.75
N TYR A 346 11.96 -14.94 -18.86
CA TYR A 346 12.10 -16.16 -18.05
C TYR A 346 11.05 -16.28 -16.92
N THR A 347 10.40 -15.20 -16.54
CA THR A 347 9.31 -15.23 -15.54
C THR A 347 7.94 -15.47 -16.17
N SER A 348 7.90 -15.86 -17.44
CA SER A 348 6.75 -16.13 -18.28
C SER A 348 5.65 -15.04 -18.27
N ASP A 349 5.39 -14.46 -19.40
CA ASP A 349 4.31 -13.50 -19.70
C ASP A 349 4.42 -12.10 -19.08
N ALA A 350 5.38 -11.83 -18.17
CA ALA A 350 5.62 -10.46 -17.70
C ALA A 350 6.20 -9.56 -18.80
N ALA A 351 6.92 -10.15 -19.77
CA ALA A 351 7.54 -9.43 -20.87
C ALA A 351 6.53 -8.87 -21.88
N ASP A 352 5.42 -9.57 -22.10
CA ASP A 352 4.34 -9.10 -22.99
C ASP A 352 3.65 -7.83 -22.45
N GLU A 353 3.79 -7.58 -21.16
CA GLU A 353 3.22 -6.45 -20.44
C GLU A 353 4.28 -5.36 -20.11
N ALA A 354 5.55 -5.58 -20.45
CA ALA A 354 6.62 -4.62 -20.17
C ALA A 354 6.78 -3.60 -21.33
N ARG A 355 6.91 -2.31 -20.96
CA ARG A 355 7.16 -1.21 -21.89
C ARG A 355 8.09 -0.19 -21.26
N SER A 356 8.90 0.44 -22.09
CA SER A 356 9.65 1.64 -21.70
C SER A 356 8.75 2.87 -21.82
N VAL A 357 8.68 3.70 -20.79
CA VAL A 357 7.90 4.95 -20.74
C VAL A 357 8.79 6.16 -20.69
#